data_3d76146e26ef63f6eb6e8fba595d4007
#
_entry.id   3d76146e26ef63f6eb6e8fba595d4007
#
_cell.length_a   1.000
_cell.length_b   1.000
_cell.length_c   1.000
_cell.angle_alpha   90.00
_cell.angle_beta   90.00
_cell.angle_gamma   90.00
#
_symmetry.space_group_name_H-M   'P 1'
#
loop_
_entity.id
_entity.type
_entity.pdbx_description
1 polymer ?
#
loop_
_entity_poly.entity_id
_entity_poly.type
_entity_poly.pdbx_seq_one_letter_code
_entity_poly.pdbx_strand_id
1 'polypeptide(L)'
;MKEEWGKEAGNIISKWARKQSLWVLAYGTGCGAIEIPPTMTSRYDAERFGISGSATPRQADVLLITGYLAVKTLKRVIRSYEQMQSPKYVIGFGSCTINGGMYWDSYNTIKRLDDYLPVDIFINGCMPRPEAVIDGFIELQKRIDSGEAQGWLKYQQELETYRTNQKKVIKNWNMPDYNW
;
A
#
# COMPACT_ATOMS: atom_id res chain seq x y z
N MET A 1 -7.36 -6.53 -37.28
CA MET A 1 -8.09 -7.63 -36.57
C MET A 1 -7.17 -8.57 -35.78
N LYS A 2 -6.19 -9.25 -36.39
CA LYS A 2 -5.32 -10.20 -35.61
C LYS A 2 -4.41 -9.49 -34.60
N GLU A 3 -3.86 -8.31 -34.92
CA GLU A 3 -3.01 -7.55 -33.98
C GLU A 3 -3.79 -6.91 -32.83
N GLU A 4 -5.02 -6.47 -33.08
CA GLU A 4 -5.90 -5.92 -32.01
C GLU A 4 -6.32 -7.01 -31.06
N TRP A 5 -6.66 -8.20 -31.57
CA TRP A 5 -7.04 -9.34 -30.74
C TRP A 5 -5.89 -9.80 -29.83
N GLY A 6 -4.67 -9.78 -30.34
CA GLY A 6 -3.48 -10.10 -29.53
C GLY A 6 -3.21 -9.08 -28.42
N LYS A 7 -3.47 -7.80 -28.66
CA LYS A 7 -3.35 -6.74 -27.65
C LYS A 7 -4.45 -6.81 -26.59
N GLU A 8 -5.69 -7.09 -26.98
CA GLU A 8 -6.81 -7.27 -26.03
C GLU A 8 -6.62 -8.52 -25.17
N ALA A 9 -6.25 -9.66 -25.78
CA ALA A 9 -5.95 -10.87 -25.02
C ALA A 9 -4.77 -10.69 -24.06
N GLY A 10 -3.71 -9.99 -24.49
CA GLY A 10 -2.58 -9.61 -23.64
C GLY A 10 -3.00 -8.72 -22.46
N ASN A 11 -3.90 -7.79 -22.67
CA ASN A 11 -4.44 -6.94 -21.62
C ASN A 11 -5.29 -7.71 -20.59
N ILE A 12 -6.12 -8.67 -21.05
CA ILE A 12 -6.93 -9.51 -20.17
C ILE A 12 -6.05 -10.40 -19.32
N ILE A 13 -5.07 -11.07 -19.92
CA ILE A 13 -4.13 -11.96 -19.22
C ILE A 13 -3.29 -11.15 -18.20
N SER A 14 -2.80 -9.99 -18.59
CA SER A 14 -2.00 -9.15 -17.69
C SER A 14 -2.80 -8.61 -16.50
N LYS A 15 -4.06 -8.22 -16.71
CA LYS A 15 -4.97 -7.83 -15.64
C LYS A 15 -5.26 -9.00 -14.69
N TRP A 16 -5.55 -10.16 -15.25
CA TRP A 16 -5.79 -11.35 -14.45
C TRP A 16 -4.56 -11.73 -13.62
N ALA A 17 -3.37 -11.73 -14.21
CA ALA A 17 -2.13 -12.05 -13.52
C ALA A 17 -1.84 -11.07 -12.37
N ARG A 18 -1.99 -9.76 -12.60
CA ARG A 18 -1.83 -8.73 -11.56
C ARG A 18 -2.81 -8.90 -10.40
N LYS A 19 -4.04 -9.27 -10.70
CA LYS A 19 -5.09 -9.49 -9.70
C LYS A 19 -4.79 -10.71 -8.82
N GLN A 20 -4.28 -11.78 -9.42
CA GLN A 20 -4.09 -13.08 -8.75
C GLN A 20 -2.69 -13.29 -8.15
N SER A 21 -1.77 -12.34 -8.32
CA SER A 21 -0.41 -12.44 -7.81
C SER A 21 0.03 -11.09 -7.25
N LEU A 22 -0.33 -10.84 -5.99
CA LEU A 22 0.02 -9.62 -5.27
C LEU A 22 1.17 -9.90 -4.29
N TRP A 23 2.31 -9.31 -4.57
CA TRP A 23 3.47 -9.36 -3.68
C TRP A 23 3.41 -8.20 -2.70
N VAL A 24 3.27 -8.52 -1.41
CA VAL A 24 3.00 -7.55 -0.35
C VAL A 24 4.25 -7.25 0.46
N LEU A 25 4.69 -6.01 0.42
CA LEU A 25 5.66 -5.48 1.37
C LEU A 25 4.91 -4.95 2.60
N ALA A 26 4.94 -5.73 3.68
CA ALA A 26 4.36 -5.31 4.94
C ALA A 26 5.33 -4.40 5.70
N TYR A 27 4.97 -3.12 5.82
CA TYR A 27 5.68 -2.20 6.70
C TYR A 27 5.05 -2.27 8.09
N GLY A 28 5.55 -3.23 8.89
CA GLY A 28 5.01 -3.56 10.21
C GLY A 28 5.35 -2.50 11.25
N THR A 29 4.37 -1.73 11.67
CA THR A 29 4.48 -0.80 12.81
C THR A 29 3.38 -1.07 13.82
N GLY A 30 3.71 -0.95 15.10
CA GLY A 30 2.77 -1.12 16.19
C GLY A 30 2.00 -2.45 16.18
N CYS A 31 0.74 -2.39 16.57
CA CYS A 31 -0.12 -3.57 16.75
C CYS A 31 -0.42 -4.31 15.43
N GLY A 32 -0.42 -3.61 14.31
CA GLY A 32 -0.71 -4.22 13.02
C GLY A 32 0.33 -5.25 12.59
N ALA A 33 1.58 -5.12 13.03
CA ALA A 33 2.62 -6.10 12.76
C ALA A 33 2.35 -7.48 13.40
N ILE A 34 1.54 -7.53 14.45
CA ILE A 34 1.17 -8.77 15.14
C ILE A 34 0.04 -9.49 14.41
N GLU A 35 -0.86 -8.76 13.75
CA GLU A 35 -2.04 -9.33 13.09
C GLU A 35 -1.76 -9.86 11.68
N ILE A 36 -0.71 -9.39 11.02
CA ILE A 36 -0.34 -9.88 9.69
C ILE A 36 0.14 -11.33 9.68
N PRO A 37 1.04 -11.79 10.59
CA PRO A 37 1.48 -13.19 10.60
C PRO A 37 0.32 -14.18 10.70
N PRO A 38 -0.68 -14.04 11.59
CA PRO A 38 -1.85 -14.90 11.61
C PRO A 38 -2.60 -14.99 10.28
N THR A 39 -2.67 -13.89 9.53
CA THR A 39 -3.34 -13.83 8.21
C THR A 39 -2.68 -14.76 7.20
N MET A 40 -1.36 -14.94 7.29
CA MET A 40 -0.57 -15.82 6.42
C MET A 40 -0.47 -17.27 6.92
N THR A 41 -0.97 -17.57 8.13
CA THR A 41 -0.92 -18.93 8.69
C THR A 41 -2.04 -19.81 8.15
N SER A 42 -1.92 -21.12 8.38
CA SER A 42 -2.85 -22.15 7.90
C SER A 42 -4.32 -21.93 8.29
N ARG A 43 -4.60 -21.16 9.33
CA ARG A 43 -5.97 -20.86 9.74
C ARG A 43 -6.69 -19.96 8.75
N TYR A 44 -6.00 -18.96 8.21
CA TYR A 44 -6.58 -17.95 7.31
C TYR A 44 -6.07 -18.10 5.87
N ASP A 45 -4.82 -18.52 5.72
CA ASP A 45 -4.19 -18.88 4.46
C ASP A 45 -4.43 -17.84 3.34
N ALA A 46 -3.95 -16.61 3.59
CA ALA A 46 -4.09 -15.52 2.63
C ALA A 46 -3.40 -15.82 1.27
N GLU A 47 -2.41 -16.74 1.25
CA GLU A 47 -1.70 -17.10 0.02
C GLU A 47 -2.63 -17.76 -1.01
N ARG A 48 -3.67 -18.46 -0.61
CA ARG A 48 -4.66 -19.04 -1.54
C ARG A 48 -5.44 -17.98 -2.33
N PHE A 49 -5.46 -16.74 -1.85
CA PHE A 49 -6.05 -15.61 -2.56
C PHE A 49 -5.05 -14.87 -3.46
N GLY A 50 -3.85 -15.42 -3.65
CA GLY A 50 -2.79 -14.82 -4.44
C GLY A 50 -2.04 -13.69 -3.73
N ILE A 51 -2.02 -13.71 -2.39
CA ILE A 51 -1.35 -12.71 -1.56
C ILE A 51 -0.09 -13.34 -0.99
N SER A 52 1.08 -12.89 -1.43
CA SER A 52 2.37 -13.42 -0.97
C SER A 52 3.23 -12.34 -0.34
N GLY A 53 3.98 -12.69 0.70
CA GLY A 53 4.90 -11.76 1.36
C GLY A 53 6.13 -11.45 0.52
N SER A 54 6.51 -10.18 0.41
CA SER A 54 7.76 -9.76 -0.23
C SER A 54 8.71 -9.14 0.80
N ALA A 55 9.99 -9.51 0.71
CA ALA A 55 11.03 -8.98 1.60
C ALA A 55 11.66 -7.67 1.08
N THR A 56 11.42 -7.31 -0.18
CA THR A 56 12.06 -6.15 -0.80
C THR A 56 11.05 -5.29 -1.58
N PRO A 57 11.16 -3.96 -1.53
CA PRO A 57 10.28 -3.08 -2.29
C PRO A 57 10.40 -3.26 -3.81
N ARG A 58 11.54 -3.74 -4.30
CA ARG A 58 11.78 -3.96 -5.74
C ARG A 58 10.94 -5.08 -6.34
N GLN A 59 10.45 -6.00 -5.52
CA GLN A 59 9.63 -7.15 -5.92
C GLN A 59 8.18 -7.02 -5.47
N ALA A 60 7.84 -5.95 -4.75
CA ALA A 60 6.52 -5.77 -4.17
C ALA A 60 5.62 -4.96 -5.10
N ASP A 61 4.36 -5.39 -5.19
CA ASP A 61 3.28 -4.69 -5.89
C ASP A 61 2.43 -3.86 -4.91
N VAL A 62 2.30 -4.34 -3.66
CA VAL A 62 1.49 -3.72 -2.62
C VAL A 62 2.33 -3.31 -1.43
N LEU A 63 2.24 -2.05 -1.01
CA LEU A 63 2.77 -1.57 0.25
C LEU A 63 1.65 -1.57 1.29
N LEU A 64 1.75 -2.48 2.25
CA LEU A 64 0.83 -2.58 3.37
C LEU A 64 1.42 -1.86 4.59
N ILE A 65 0.87 -0.70 4.95
CA ILE A 65 1.32 0.09 6.09
C ILE A 65 0.40 -0.22 7.27
N THR A 66 0.98 -0.79 8.33
CA THR A 66 0.22 -1.27 9.48
C THR A 66 0.48 -0.46 10.73
N GLY A 67 -0.58 -0.11 11.45
CA GLY A 67 -0.46 0.58 12.72
C GLY A 67 -0.05 2.06 12.60
N TYR A 68 0.42 2.63 13.71
CA TYR A 68 0.80 4.04 13.74
C TYR A 68 2.13 4.29 13.01
N LEU A 69 2.20 5.43 12.34
CA LEU A 69 3.39 5.84 11.62
C LEU A 69 4.01 7.07 12.29
N ALA A 70 5.22 6.92 12.81
CA ALA A 70 5.94 8.04 13.39
C ALA A 70 6.55 8.94 12.29
N VAL A 71 6.65 10.23 12.57
CA VAL A 71 7.30 11.21 11.68
C VAL A 71 8.68 10.73 11.20
N LYS A 72 9.44 10.12 12.11
CA LYS A 72 10.79 9.62 11.83
C LYS A 72 10.81 8.43 10.86
N THR A 73 9.75 7.61 10.86
CA THR A 73 9.62 6.43 9.98
C THR A 73 9.00 6.77 8.63
N LEU A 74 8.24 7.86 8.54
CA LEU A 74 7.59 8.31 7.31
C LEU A 74 8.57 8.40 6.13
N LYS A 75 9.76 8.95 6.35
CA LYS A 75 10.81 9.05 5.32
C LYS A 75 11.19 7.68 4.73
N ARG A 76 11.26 6.63 5.57
CA ARG A 76 11.59 5.27 5.13
C ARG A 76 10.46 4.66 4.33
N VAL A 77 9.23 4.87 4.76
CA VAL A 77 8.02 4.37 4.07
C VAL A 77 7.91 5.00 2.68
N ILE A 78 8.10 6.33 2.57
CA ILE A 78 8.10 7.02 1.29
C ILE A 78 9.19 6.46 0.36
N ARG A 79 10.41 6.26 0.88
CA ARG A 79 11.50 5.67 0.11
C ARG A 79 11.18 4.25 -0.36
N SER A 80 10.57 3.43 0.49
CA SER A 80 10.14 2.09 0.09
C SER A 80 9.10 2.14 -1.02
N TYR A 81 8.12 3.05 -0.92
CA TYR A 81 7.12 3.25 -1.96
C TYR A 81 7.74 3.70 -3.29
N GLU A 82 8.68 4.62 -3.25
CA GLU A 82 9.36 5.11 -4.46
C GLU A 82 10.21 4.03 -5.14
N GLN A 83 10.77 3.11 -4.37
CA GLN A 83 11.55 1.98 -4.89
C GLN A 83 10.71 0.85 -5.50
N MET A 84 9.41 0.85 -5.26
CA MET A 84 8.50 -0.13 -5.86
C MET A 84 8.29 0.15 -7.35
N GLN A 85 8.17 -0.92 -8.13
CA GLN A 85 7.87 -0.85 -9.57
C GLN A 85 6.40 -0.44 -9.80
N SER A 86 6.13 0.18 -10.92
CA SER A 86 4.76 0.50 -11.34
C SER A 86 4.18 -0.66 -12.18
N PRO A 87 2.90 -1.00 -12.02
CA PRO A 87 1.91 -0.42 -11.10
C PRO A 87 2.12 -0.84 -9.65
N LYS A 88 1.86 0.05 -8.71
CA LYS A 88 2.01 -0.18 -7.27
C LYS A 88 0.81 0.34 -6.50
N TYR A 89 0.47 -0.36 -5.43
CA TYR A 89 -0.72 -0.09 -4.64
C TYR A 89 -0.36 0.15 -3.17
N VAL A 90 -1.16 0.94 -2.46
CA VAL A 90 -0.95 1.23 -1.04
C VAL A 90 -2.20 0.87 -0.26
N ILE A 91 -2.03 0.06 0.77
CA ILE A 91 -3.08 -0.28 1.72
C ILE A 91 -2.73 0.33 3.09
N GLY A 92 -3.62 1.14 3.63
CA GLY A 92 -3.56 1.63 4.99
C GLY A 92 -4.32 0.69 5.94
N PHE A 93 -3.63 0.13 6.93
CA PHE A 93 -4.20 -0.84 7.86
C PHE A 93 -4.44 -0.21 9.23
N GLY A 94 -5.70 -0.21 9.64
CA GLY A 94 -6.14 0.24 10.94
C GLY A 94 -6.39 1.74 11.07
N SER A 95 -7.12 2.12 12.10
CA SER A 95 -7.50 3.51 12.38
C SER A 95 -6.30 4.46 12.51
N CYS A 96 -5.13 3.91 12.90
CA CYS A 96 -3.91 4.71 13.02
C CYS A 96 -3.45 5.31 11.68
N THR A 97 -3.73 4.66 10.54
CA THR A 97 -3.39 5.17 9.21
C THR A 97 -4.43 6.16 8.67
N ILE A 98 -5.65 6.11 9.20
CA ILE A 98 -6.79 6.91 8.74
C ILE A 98 -6.82 8.28 9.43
N ASN A 99 -6.74 8.30 10.77
CA ASN A 99 -6.89 9.52 11.57
C ASN A 99 -5.93 9.61 12.78
N GLY A 100 -4.91 8.74 12.83
CA GLY A 100 -4.01 8.62 13.97
C GLY A 100 -4.49 7.65 15.04
N GLY A 101 -5.76 7.16 14.99
CA GLY A 101 -6.31 6.22 15.94
C GLY A 101 -6.16 6.65 17.40
N MET A 102 -5.66 5.74 18.24
CA MET A 102 -5.39 6.05 19.66
C MET A 102 -4.20 7.02 19.88
N TYR A 103 -3.44 7.36 18.84
CA TYR A 103 -2.33 8.32 18.86
C TYR A 103 -2.69 9.64 18.18
N TRP A 104 -3.97 9.98 18.10
CA TRP A 104 -4.47 11.17 17.41
C TRP A 104 -3.91 12.49 17.96
N ASP A 105 -3.58 12.58 19.23
CA ASP A 105 -3.01 13.74 19.92
C ASP A 105 -1.47 13.72 20.02
N SER A 106 -0.83 12.62 19.62
CA SER A 106 0.63 12.50 19.67
C SER A 106 1.33 13.46 18.71
N TYR A 107 2.33 14.19 19.19
CA TYR A 107 3.13 15.13 18.39
C TYR A 107 4.06 14.41 17.38
N ASN A 108 4.36 13.15 17.59
CA ASN A 108 5.34 12.38 16.79
C ASN A 108 4.69 11.40 15.82
N THR A 109 3.36 11.41 15.70
CA THR A 109 2.61 10.45 14.88
C THR A 109 1.94 11.14 13.70
N ILE A 110 2.04 10.52 12.53
CA ILE A 110 1.31 10.94 11.34
C ILE A 110 -0.17 10.64 11.55
N LYS A 111 -1.02 11.63 11.31
CA LYS A 111 -2.48 11.51 11.55
C LYS A 111 -3.21 10.89 10.37
N ARG A 112 -2.84 11.30 9.18
CA ARG A 112 -3.48 10.88 7.93
C ARG A 112 -2.41 10.41 6.96
N LEU A 113 -2.52 9.17 6.52
CA LEU A 113 -1.56 8.60 5.59
C LEU A 113 -1.75 9.15 4.17
N ASP A 114 -3.00 9.41 3.79
CA ASP A 114 -3.38 9.92 2.47
C ASP A 114 -2.82 11.31 2.13
N ASP A 115 -2.45 12.09 3.15
CA ASP A 115 -1.76 13.38 2.93
C ASP A 115 -0.33 13.22 2.39
N TYR A 116 0.28 12.05 2.56
CA TYR A 116 1.71 11.80 2.26
C TYR A 116 1.94 10.74 1.18
N LEU A 117 1.00 9.81 1.02
CA LEU A 117 1.05 8.72 0.05
C LEU A 117 -0.34 8.47 -0.54
N PRO A 118 -0.43 8.03 -1.80
CA PRO A 118 -1.71 7.71 -2.43
C PRO A 118 -2.20 6.37 -1.89
N VAL A 119 -3.19 6.40 -1.02
CA VAL A 119 -3.78 5.18 -0.44
C VAL A 119 -4.93 4.72 -1.32
N ASP A 120 -4.88 3.48 -1.80
CA ASP A 120 -5.92 2.88 -2.62
C ASP A 120 -7.06 2.32 -1.76
N ILE A 121 -6.71 1.70 -0.60
CA ILE A 121 -7.68 1.10 0.31
C ILE A 121 -7.28 1.34 1.76
N PHE A 122 -8.27 1.61 2.60
CA PHE A 122 -8.13 1.59 4.05
C PHE A 122 -8.89 0.41 4.66
N ILE A 123 -8.21 -0.37 5.48
CA ILE A 123 -8.81 -1.45 6.27
C ILE A 123 -9.10 -0.89 7.67
N ASN A 124 -10.39 -0.75 8.00
CA ASN A 124 -10.83 -0.14 9.24
C ASN A 124 -10.71 -1.11 10.42
N GLY A 125 -10.43 -0.57 11.59
CA GLY A 125 -10.38 -1.31 12.86
C GLY A 125 -9.22 -0.84 13.74
N CYS A 126 -9.29 -1.21 15.03
CA CYS A 126 -8.22 -0.95 15.98
C CYS A 126 -8.15 -2.13 16.97
N MET A 127 -7.67 -3.22 16.52
CA MET A 127 -6.94 -3.68 15.35
C MET A 127 -7.89 -4.44 14.39
N PRO A 128 -7.78 -4.32 13.06
CA PRO A 128 -8.56 -5.12 12.13
C PRO A 128 -8.21 -6.61 12.28
N ARG A 129 -9.22 -7.47 12.21
CA ARG A 129 -9.03 -8.93 12.26
C ARG A 129 -8.43 -9.45 10.94
N PRO A 130 -7.82 -10.65 10.91
CA PRO A 130 -7.28 -11.25 9.70
C PRO A 130 -8.29 -11.38 8.56
N GLU A 131 -9.57 -11.64 8.87
CA GLU A 131 -10.64 -11.69 7.87
C GLU A 131 -10.81 -10.34 7.18
N ALA A 132 -10.78 -9.24 7.92
CA ALA A 132 -10.89 -7.90 7.36
C ALA A 132 -9.68 -7.54 6.48
N VAL A 133 -8.50 -8.09 6.78
CA VAL A 133 -7.31 -7.94 5.95
C VAL A 133 -7.52 -8.64 4.60
N ILE A 134 -7.99 -9.89 4.62
CA ILE A 134 -8.28 -10.66 3.41
C ILE A 134 -9.36 -9.95 2.58
N ASP A 135 -10.43 -9.48 3.20
CA ASP A 135 -11.49 -8.72 2.52
C ASP A 135 -10.95 -7.44 1.87
N GLY A 136 -10.04 -6.74 2.55
CA GLY A 136 -9.36 -5.58 2.00
C GLY A 136 -8.54 -5.90 0.74
N PHE A 137 -7.83 -7.03 0.74
CA PHE A 137 -7.10 -7.48 -0.46
C PHE A 137 -8.05 -7.91 -1.59
N ILE A 138 -9.13 -8.60 -1.29
CA ILE A 138 -10.16 -8.96 -2.28
C ILE A 138 -10.76 -7.69 -2.89
N GLU A 139 -11.00 -6.66 -2.09
CA GLU A 139 -11.48 -5.38 -2.58
C GLU A 139 -10.44 -4.67 -3.47
N LEU A 140 -9.15 -4.74 -3.12
CA LEU A 140 -8.09 -4.23 -3.98
C LEU A 140 -8.07 -4.98 -5.32
N GLN A 141 -8.21 -6.30 -5.31
CA GLN A 141 -8.27 -7.11 -6.53
C GLN A 141 -9.44 -6.69 -7.44
N LYS A 142 -10.62 -6.37 -6.86
CA LYS A 142 -11.77 -5.86 -7.62
C LYS A 142 -11.48 -4.50 -8.22
N ARG A 143 -10.84 -3.57 -7.47
CA ARG A 143 -10.45 -2.25 -7.97
C ARG A 143 -9.37 -2.30 -9.04
N ILE A 144 -8.47 -3.27 -8.98
CA ILE A 144 -7.50 -3.52 -10.06
C ILE A 144 -8.23 -3.98 -11.33
N ASP A 145 -9.23 -4.84 -11.19
CA ASP A 145 -10.02 -5.36 -12.30
C ASP A 145 -10.90 -4.27 -12.95
N SER A 146 -11.54 -3.42 -12.15
CA SER A 146 -12.31 -2.25 -12.63
C SER A 146 -11.43 -1.12 -13.17
N GLY A 147 -10.13 -1.13 -12.85
CA GLY A 147 -9.19 -0.05 -13.22
C GLY A 147 -9.30 1.19 -12.33
N GLU A 148 -9.92 1.09 -11.17
CA GLU A 148 -10.05 2.20 -10.20
C GLU A 148 -8.81 2.38 -9.31
N ALA A 149 -8.01 1.32 -9.13
CA ALA A 149 -6.79 1.36 -8.34
C ALA A 149 -5.67 2.06 -9.12
N GLN A 150 -5.71 3.38 -9.17
CA GLN A 150 -4.78 4.24 -9.91
C GLN A 150 -4.04 5.22 -8.99
N GLY A 151 -3.88 4.91 -7.71
CA GLY A 151 -3.20 5.77 -6.74
C GLY A 151 -1.79 6.16 -7.18
N TRP A 152 -1.06 5.26 -7.85
CA TRP A 152 0.28 5.52 -8.36
C TRP A 152 0.31 6.58 -9.49
N LEU A 153 -0.73 6.64 -10.35
CA LEU A 153 -0.88 7.70 -11.35
C LEU A 153 -1.19 9.04 -10.69
N LYS A 154 -2.10 9.04 -9.72
CA LYS A 154 -2.41 10.23 -8.92
C LYS A 154 -1.17 10.78 -8.23
N TYR A 155 -0.34 9.91 -7.67
CA TYR A 155 0.92 10.32 -7.04
C TYR A 155 1.86 11.02 -8.01
N GLN A 156 1.97 10.54 -9.25
CA GLN A 156 2.79 11.18 -10.29
C GLN A 156 2.24 12.53 -10.71
N GLN A 157 0.92 12.66 -10.85
CA GLN A 157 0.26 13.90 -11.24
C GLN A 157 0.33 14.97 -10.15
N GLU A 158 0.18 14.59 -8.89
CA GLU A 158 0.15 15.49 -7.74
C GLU A 158 1.45 15.45 -6.93
N LEU A 159 2.56 15.07 -7.54
CA LEU A 159 3.85 14.85 -6.86
C LEU A 159 4.30 16.06 -6.02
N GLU A 160 4.13 17.26 -6.54
CA GLU A 160 4.52 18.50 -5.84
C GLU A 160 3.72 18.72 -4.55
N THR A 161 2.43 18.38 -4.56
CA THR A 161 1.55 18.48 -3.39
C THR A 161 2.00 17.51 -2.31
N TYR A 162 2.21 16.23 -2.68
CA TYR A 162 2.74 15.22 -1.76
C TYR A 162 4.11 15.61 -1.21
N ARG A 163 5.04 16.08 -2.06
CA ARG A 163 6.36 16.54 -1.66
C ARG A 163 6.31 17.72 -0.70
N THR A 164 5.41 18.67 -0.92
CA THR A 164 5.22 19.82 -0.03
C THR A 164 4.76 19.37 1.35
N ASN A 165 3.79 18.47 1.43
CA ASN A 165 3.31 17.91 2.70
C ASN A 165 4.39 17.09 3.41
N GLN A 166 5.12 16.27 2.68
CA GLN A 166 6.23 15.47 3.20
C GLN A 166 7.33 16.36 3.78
N LYS A 167 7.73 17.44 3.09
CA LYS A 167 8.75 18.39 3.54
C LYS A 167 8.35 19.17 4.79
N LYS A 168 7.06 19.47 4.97
CA LYS A 168 6.57 20.14 6.19
C LYS A 168 6.84 19.34 7.45
N VAL A 169 6.80 18.02 7.35
CA VAL A 169 6.92 17.09 8.48
C VAL A 169 8.34 16.57 8.64
N ILE A 170 9.03 16.30 7.54
CA ILE A 170 10.40 15.75 7.54
C ILE A 170 11.41 16.89 7.47
N LYS A 171 12.02 17.25 8.62
CA LYS A 171 12.96 18.38 8.72
C LYS A 171 14.23 18.24 7.88
N ASN A 172 14.74 17.02 7.68
CA ASN A 172 15.95 16.76 6.89
C ASN A 172 15.58 15.93 5.64
N TRP A 173 15.07 16.62 4.62
CA TRP A 173 14.70 16.03 3.36
C TRP A 173 15.91 15.84 2.46
N ASN A 174 16.60 14.70 2.57
CA ASN A 174 17.66 14.28 1.67
C ASN A 174 17.21 13.01 0.93
N MET A 175 16.11 13.12 0.19
CA MET A 175 15.63 12.03 -0.66
C MET A 175 16.14 12.25 -2.07
N PRO A 176 16.83 11.28 -2.67
CA PRO A 176 17.13 11.35 -4.09
C PRO A 176 15.82 11.32 -4.89
N ASP A 177 15.77 12.07 -5.96
CA ASP A 177 14.67 12.00 -6.91
C ASP A 177 14.86 10.74 -7.75
N TYR A 178 14.09 9.70 -7.41
CA TYR A 178 14.03 8.49 -8.21
C TYR A 178 13.07 8.74 -9.39
N ASN A 179 13.63 9.16 -10.51
CA ASN A 179 12.92 9.17 -11.78
C ASN A 179 13.09 7.79 -12.43
N TRP A 180 12.14 6.89 -12.17
CA TRP A 180 12.05 5.57 -12.80
C TRP A 180 11.03 5.56 -13.94
#